data_4f2b2338cf28b87da79ff88dd83a87dc
#
_entry.id   4f2b2338cf28b87da79ff88dd83a87dc
#
_cell.length_a   1.000
_cell.length_b   1.000
_cell.length_c   1.000
_cell.angle_alpha   90.00
_cell.angle_beta   90.00
_cell.angle_gamma   90.00
#
_symmetry.space_group_name_H-M   'P 1'
#
loop_
_entity.id
_entity.type
_entity.pdbx_description
1 polymer ?
#
loop_
_entity_poly.entity_id
_entity_poly.type
_entity_poly.pdbx_seq_one_letter_code
_entity_poly.pdbx_strand_id
1 'polypeptide(L)'
;MRLGGLSKKLMAVALSSVMVVSGFAGLAPAVSVSAADDTAKLRMIFTSDLHGQLTTEDYETGKVYTTGGLSRTATLIKKAKAEVNAKNSLLFDLGDVLFDYTTDYIYDVNSSAQQPMYTAMAKMGYDAITLGNHEFDYGMDTFLSYAQNASADFLSCNFVSTETGEPVFDAYKVVPYEVNGRE
;
A
#
# COMPACT_ATOMS: atom_id res chain seq x y z
N MET A 1 26.06 23.11 -7.64
CA MET A 1 25.03 22.38 -8.37
C MET A 1 23.70 23.03 -8.04
N ARG A 2 23.02 23.64 -9.01
CA ARG A 2 21.82 24.45 -8.77
C ARG A 2 20.61 23.51 -8.65
N LEU A 3 19.96 23.54 -7.50
CA LEU A 3 18.65 22.89 -7.30
C LEU A 3 17.60 23.69 -8.12
N GLY A 4 17.20 23.10 -9.22
CA GLY A 4 16.15 23.63 -10.06
C GLY A 4 14.80 23.61 -9.37
N GLY A 5 14.03 24.67 -9.62
CA GLY A 5 12.84 25.07 -8.93
C GLY A 5 11.77 24.00 -8.74
N LEU A 6 11.56 23.64 -7.51
CA LEU A 6 10.34 22.97 -7.07
C LEU A 6 9.21 23.97 -7.18
N SER A 7 8.26 23.66 -8.05
CA SER A 7 7.09 24.51 -8.32
C SER A 7 6.36 24.85 -7.02
N LYS A 8 6.04 26.14 -6.84
CA LYS A 8 5.31 26.72 -5.71
C LYS A 8 3.85 26.23 -5.57
N LYS A 9 3.49 25.11 -6.18
CA LYS A 9 2.14 24.54 -6.19
C LYS A 9 1.88 23.51 -5.09
N LEU A 10 2.86 23.20 -4.25
CA LEU A 10 2.75 22.13 -3.23
C LEU A 10 2.58 22.68 -1.79
N MET A 11 2.12 23.90 -1.62
CA MET A 11 1.78 24.44 -0.29
C MET A 11 0.41 25.07 -0.30
N ALA A 12 -0.60 24.26 -0.34
CA ALA A 12 -1.95 24.64 0.07
C ALA A 12 -2.53 23.58 1.01
N VAL A 13 -1.80 23.23 2.06
CA VAL A 13 -2.44 22.77 3.28
C VAL A 13 -2.96 24.03 3.96
N ALA A 14 -4.23 24.37 3.70
CA ALA A 14 -4.89 25.48 4.33
C ALA A 14 -5.03 25.19 5.83
N LEU A 15 -4.15 25.77 6.64
CA LEU A 15 -4.48 26.09 8.02
C LEU A 15 -5.56 27.16 7.98
N SER A 16 -6.82 26.78 8.12
CA SER A 16 -7.92 27.72 8.40
C SER A 16 -7.79 28.21 9.83
N SER A 17 -6.97 29.23 10.04
CA SER A 17 -7.02 30.04 11.24
C SER A 17 -8.22 30.97 11.16
N VAL A 18 -9.25 30.67 11.95
CA VAL A 18 -10.37 31.59 12.18
C VAL A 18 -9.83 32.78 12.96
N MET A 19 -9.61 33.92 12.28
CA MET A 19 -9.47 35.21 12.95
C MET A 19 -10.87 35.75 13.23
N VAL A 20 -11.26 35.73 14.49
CA VAL A 20 -12.40 36.53 14.97
C VAL A 20 -11.92 37.96 15.12
N VAL A 21 -12.27 38.84 14.20
CA VAL A 21 -12.14 40.27 14.36
C VAL A 21 -13.50 40.80 14.85
N SER A 22 -13.55 41.12 16.12
CA SER A 22 -14.68 41.82 16.72
C SER A 22 -14.60 43.33 16.40
N GLY A 23 -15.64 43.84 15.75
CA GLY A 23 -16.03 45.23 15.82
C GLY A 23 -15.71 46.12 14.63
N PHE A 24 -16.66 46.21 13.70
CA PHE A 24 -17.18 47.48 13.20
C PHE A 24 -18.41 47.20 12.33
N ALA A 25 -19.55 47.80 12.69
CA ALA A 25 -20.79 47.68 11.94
C ALA A 25 -20.70 48.50 10.64
N GLY A 26 -20.48 47.79 9.55
CA GLY A 26 -20.68 48.31 8.21
C GLY A 26 -21.21 47.15 7.36
N LEU A 27 -22.37 47.35 6.73
CA LEU A 27 -22.97 46.37 5.81
C LEU A 27 -22.03 46.13 4.60
N ALA A 28 -21.02 45.29 4.78
CA ALA A 28 -20.37 44.64 3.67
C ALA A 28 -21.19 43.39 3.31
N PRO A 29 -21.52 43.12 2.04
CA PRO A 29 -22.14 41.89 1.68
C PRO A 29 -21.22 40.77 2.14
N ALA A 30 -21.76 39.85 2.97
CA ALA A 30 -21.05 38.65 3.34
C ALA A 30 -20.75 37.89 2.04
N VAL A 31 -19.53 38.01 1.57
CA VAL A 31 -19.02 37.07 0.55
C VAL A 31 -18.92 35.75 1.28
N SER A 32 -19.97 34.98 1.17
CA SER A 32 -19.88 33.56 1.52
C SER A 32 -18.89 32.93 0.53
N VAL A 33 -17.62 32.84 0.94
CA VAL A 33 -16.70 31.94 0.30
C VAL A 33 -17.23 30.56 0.68
N SER A 34 -18.13 30.03 -0.12
CA SER A 34 -18.37 28.59 -0.17
C SER A 34 -17.01 28.00 -0.51
N ALA A 35 -16.36 27.39 0.47
CA ALA A 35 -15.32 26.44 0.18
C ALA A 35 -16.02 25.34 -0.64
N ALA A 36 -16.07 25.55 -1.95
CA ALA A 36 -16.60 24.58 -2.86
C ALA A 36 -15.85 23.29 -2.62
N ASP A 37 -16.56 22.19 -2.62
CA ASP A 37 -16.18 20.80 -2.50
C ASP A 37 -14.82 20.40 -3.10
N ASP A 38 -13.73 20.97 -2.60
CA ASP A 38 -12.36 20.56 -2.92
C ASP A 38 -11.87 19.42 -1.98
N THR A 39 -12.82 18.73 -1.33
CA THR A 39 -12.50 17.57 -0.51
C THR A 39 -12.64 16.31 -1.34
N ALA A 40 -11.60 15.49 -1.34
CA ALA A 40 -11.66 14.14 -1.86
C ALA A 40 -11.52 13.11 -0.75
N LYS A 41 -12.21 11.99 -0.91
CA LYS A 41 -12.06 10.84 -0.03
C LYS A 41 -11.06 9.88 -0.66
N LEU A 42 -9.92 9.71 0.00
CA LEU A 42 -8.96 8.66 -0.30
C LEU A 42 -9.15 7.52 0.70
N ARG A 43 -9.26 6.31 0.21
CA ARG A 43 -9.27 5.11 1.05
C ARG A 43 -7.93 4.42 0.96
N MET A 44 -7.29 4.24 2.09
CA MET A 44 -6.08 3.42 2.22
C MET A 44 -6.47 2.11 2.91
N ILE A 45 -6.09 1.00 2.31
CA ILE A 45 -6.36 -0.35 2.79
C ILE A 45 -5.01 -0.99 3.05
N PHE A 46 -4.86 -1.60 4.21
CA PHE A 46 -3.61 -2.27 4.61
C PHE A 46 -3.90 -3.71 4.97
N THR A 47 -2.98 -4.59 4.59
CA THR A 47 -2.84 -5.95 5.09
C THR A 47 -1.46 -6.13 5.71
N SER A 48 -1.30 -7.13 6.57
CA SER A 48 -0.05 -7.46 7.25
C SER A 48 -0.11 -8.90 7.70
N ASP A 49 1.05 -9.51 7.89
CA ASP A 49 1.18 -10.82 8.54
C ASP A 49 0.32 -11.91 7.87
N LEU A 50 0.41 -12.01 6.57
CA LEU A 50 -0.36 -12.99 5.79
C LEU A 50 0.19 -14.42 5.93
N HIS A 51 1.48 -14.56 6.23
CA HIS A 51 2.16 -15.80 6.58
C HIS A 51 1.79 -16.99 5.68
N GLY A 52 1.88 -16.81 4.37
CA GLY A 52 1.60 -17.86 3.39
C GLY A 52 0.15 -18.35 3.34
N GLN A 53 -0.76 -17.79 4.15
CA GLN A 53 -2.13 -18.26 4.24
C GLN A 53 -2.99 -17.79 3.06
N LEU A 54 -2.87 -18.49 1.93
CA LEU A 54 -3.58 -18.18 0.70
C LEU A 54 -5.08 -18.49 0.80
N THR A 55 -5.41 -19.65 1.36
CA THR A 55 -6.79 -20.12 1.51
C THR A 55 -7.17 -20.26 2.98
N THR A 56 -8.41 -20.64 3.23
CA THR A 56 -8.89 -20.93 4.58
C THR A 56 -8.67 -22.38 4.99
N GLU A 57 -8.13 -23.19 4.12
CA GLU A 57 -7.83 -24.59 4.36
C GLU A 57 -6.34 -24.76 4.63
N ASP A 58 -6.03 -25.42 5.71
CA ASP A 58 -4.69 -25.89 6.02
C ASP A 58 -4.37 -27.08 5.14
N TYR A 59 -3.36 -26.94 4.28
CA TYR A 59 -3.03 -27.96 3.29
C TYR A 59 -2.44 -29.25 3.90
N GLU A 60 -1.88 -29.18 5.12
CA GLU A 60 -1.31 -30.36 5.80
C GLU A 60 -2.39 -31.20 6.47
N THR A 61 -3.32 -30.55 7.12
CA THR A 61 -4.34 -31.22 7.94
C THR A 61 -5.71 -31.29 7.31
N GLY A 62 -5.96 -30.56 6.23
CA GLY A 62 -7.28 -30.39 5.61
C GLY A 62 -8.28 -29.66 6.50
N LYS A 63 -7.82 -29.06 7.60
CA LYS A 63 -8.69 -28.30 8.52
C LYS A 63 -9.09 -26.99 7.91
N VAL A 64 -10.39 -26.70 7.90
CA VAL A 64 -10.93 -25.42 7.45
C VAL A 64 -11.04 -24.45 8.63
N TYR A 65 -10.38 -23.29 8.51
CA TYR A 65 -10.47 -22.23 9.49
C TYR A 65 -11.63 -21.27 9.16
N THR A 66 -12.25 -20.74 10.20
CA THR A 66 -13.34 -19.76 10.07
C THR A 66 -12.83 -18.34 9.86
N THR A 67 -11.54 -18.10 10.09
CA THR A 67 -10.85 -16.80 9.97
C THR A 67 -9.59 -16.96 9.13
N GLY A 68 -9.03 -15.86 8.66
CA GLY A 68 -7.80 -15.84 7.87
C GLY A 68 -8.00 -16.19 6.40
N GLY A 69 -6.88 -16.29 5.70
CA GLY A 69 -6.77 -16.58 4.27
C GLY A 69 -6.93 -15.34 3.37
N LEU A 70 -5.94 -15.16 2.48
CA LEU A 70 -5.94 -14.06 1.51
C LEU A 70 -7.18 -14.07 0.61
N SER A 71 -7.71 -15.25 0.31
CA SER A 71 -8.93 -15.42 -0.49
C SER A 71 -10.18 -14.76 0.14
N ARG A 72 -10.29 -14.80 1.48
CA ARG A 72 -11.36 -14.06 2.20
C ARG A 72 -11.06 -12.58 2.28
N THR A 73 -9.83 -12.24 2.57
CA THR A 73 -9.33 -10.85 2.61
C THR A 73 -9.61 -10.15 1.29
N ALA A 74 -9.43 -10.84 0.15
CA ALA A 74 -9.78 -10.32 -1.17
C ALA A 74 -11.24 -9.87 -1.29
N THR A 75 -12.17 -10.62 -0.67
CA THR A 75 -13.59 -10.25 -0.65
C THR A 75 -13.83 -8.96 0.15
N LEU A 76 -13.17 -8.81 1.29
CA LEU A 76 -13.27 -7.61 2.12
C LEU A 76 -12.66 -6.40 1.44
N ILE A 77 -11.49 -6.57 0.82
CA ILE A 77 -10.82 -5.52 0.02
C ILE A 77 -11.72 -5.06 -1.13
N LYS A 78 -12.31 -6.00 -1.87
CA LYS A 78 -13.23 -5.68 -2.97
C LYS A 78 -14.42 -4.86 -2.47
N LYS A 79 -15.01 -5.21 -1.33
CA LYS A 79 -16.09 -4.43 -0.71
C LYS A 79 -15.62 -3.05 -0.31
N ALA A 80 -14.47 -2.93 0.36
CA ALA A 80 -13.92 -1.67 0.79
C ALA A 80 -13.59 -0.73 -0.39
N LYS A 81 -13.04 -1.27 -1.48
CA LYS A 81 -12.78 -0.50 -2.72
C LYS A 81 -14.08 -0.02 -3.37
N ALA A 82 -15.17 -0.80 -3.30
CA ALA A 82 -16.46 -0.45 -3.89
C ALA A 82 -17.21 0.70 -3.15
N GLU A 83 -16.85 0.99 -1.90
CA GLU A 83 -17.46 2.08 -1.12
C GLU A 83 -16.95 3.47 -1.52
N VAL A 84 -15.90 3.55 -2.31
CA VAL A 84 -15.32 4.78 -2.86
C VAL A 84 -15.13 4.62 -4.36
N ASN A 85 -14.85 5.72 -5.07
CA ASN A 85 -14.40 5.58 -6.45
C ASN A 85 -13.13 4.71 -6.47
N ALA A 86 -13.08 3.71 -7.34
CA ALA A 86 -11.95 2.78 -7.41
C ALA A 86 -10.59 3.48 -7.59
N LYS A 87 -10.57 4.61 -8.32
CA LYS A 87 -9.39 5.47 -8.44
C LYS A 87 -8.94 6.12 -7.13
N ASN A 88 -9.82 6.12 -6.12
CA ASN A 88 -9.60 6.76 -4.83
C ASN A 88 -9.30 5.74 -3.73
N SER A 89 -8.82 4.56 -4.08
CA SER A 89 -8.42 3.53 -3.13
C SER A 89 -7.02 3.04 -3.43
N LEU A 90 -6.20 2.97 -2.40
CA LEU A 90 -4.85 2.40 -2.43
C LEU A 90 -4.82 1.17 -1.53
N LEU A 91 -4.08 0.16 -1.95
CA LEU A 91 -3.95 -1.12 -1.25
C LEU A 91 -2.48 -1.44 -1.03
N PHE A 92 -2.09 -1.57 0.23
CA PHE A 92 -0.73 -1.82 0.66
C PHE A 92 -0.64 -3.08 1.51
N ASP A 93 0.54 -3.71 1.49
CA ASP A 93 0.90 -4.74 2.45
C ASP A 93 2.10 -4.28 3.28
N LEU A 94 2.06 -4.59 4.58
CA LEU A 94 3.06 -4.13 5.55
C LEU A 94 4.14 -5.17 5.85
N GLY A 95 4.22 -6.25 5.05
CA GLY A 95 5.20 -7.30 5.17
C GLY A 95 4.70 -8.54 5.93
N ASP A 96 5.62 -9.47 6.14
CA ASP A 96 5.36 -10.81 6.66
C ASP A 96 4.31 -11.57 5.82
N VAL A 97 4.49 -11.50 4.50
CA VAL A 97 3.67 -12.25 3.54
C VAL A 97 4.10 -13.70 3.49
N LEU A 98 5.42 -13.93 3.56
CA LEU A 98 6.02 -15.25 3.53
C LEU A 98 6.02 -15.89 4.92
N PHE A 99 6.51 -17.10 5.00
CA PHE A 99 6.56 -17.95 6.19
C PHE A 99 5.34 -18.85 6.35
N ASP A 100 5.60 -20.11 6.74
CA ASP A 100 4.57 -21.11 7.06
C ASP A 100 3.63 -21.49 5.89
N TYR A 101 2.72 -22.42 6.09
CA TYR A 101 1.66 -22.82 5.16
C TYR A 101 2.12 -23.04 3.71
N THR A 102 1.53 -22.30 2.79
CA THR A 102 1.80 -22.41 1.35
C THR A 102 3.24 -22.03 1.00
N THR A 103 3.87 -21.15 1.77
CA THR A 103 5.25 -20.73 1.53
C THR A 103 6.22 -21.89 1.77
N ASP A 104 6.09 -22.59 2.90
CA ASP A 104 6.93 -23.75 3.24
C ASP A 104 6.79 -24.84 2.19
N TYR A 105 5.56 -25.17 1.83
CA TYR A 105 5.31 -26.18 0.80
C TYR A 105 5.97 -25.84 -0.54
N ILE A 106 5.85 -24.61 -1.01
CA ILE A 106 6.45 -24.17 -2.27
C ILE A 106 7.97 -24.18 -2.18
N TYR A 107 8.53 -23.73 -1.06
CA TYR A 107 9.98 -23.74 -0.84
C TYR A 107 10.55 -25.16 -0.86
N ASP A 108 9.91 -26.08 -0.18
CA ASP A 108 10.34 -27.47 -0.07
C ASP A 108 10.22 -28.24 -1.39
N VAL A 109 9.16 -28.00 -2.15
CA VAL A 109 8.88 -28.71 -3.40
C VAL A 109 9.63 -28.10 -4.59
N ASN A 110 9.65 -26.78 -4.69
CA ASN A 110 10.29 -26.04 -5.77
C ASN A 110 10.52 -24.58 -5.40
N SER A 111 11.64 -24.27 -4.76
CA SER A 111 12.00 -22.93 -4.33
C SER A 111 12.16 -21.92 -5.47
N SER A 112 12.31 -22.37 -6.72
CA SER A 112 12.36 -21.51 -7.90
C SER A 112 10.99 -21.20 -8.50
N ALA A 113 9.91 -21.80 -7.96
CA ALA A 113 8.55 -21.53 -8.43
C ALA A 113 8.11 -20.11 -8.09
N GLN A 114 7.18 -19.62 -8.89
CA GLN A 114 6.53 -18.35 -8.60
C GLN A 114 5.74 -18.46 -7.29
N GLN A 115 5.97 -17.50 -6.37
CA GLN A 115 5.32 -17.50 -5.06
C GLN A 115 3.81 -17.19 -5.20
N PRO A 116 2.92 -18.13 -4.78
CA PRO A 116 1.47 -17.97 -4.98
C PRO A 116 0.88 -16.76 -4.26
N MET A 117 1.41 -16.39 -3.08
CA MET A 117 0.95 -15.24 -2.33
C MET A 117 1.13 -13.96 -3.15
N TYR A 118 2.35 -13.69 -3.64
CA TYR A 118 2.63 -12.51 -4.46
C TYR A 118 1.86 -12.54 -5.79
N THR A 119 1.66 -13.71 -6.38
CA THR A 119 0.81 -13.86 -7.58
C THR A 119 -0.64 -13.47 -7.30
N ALA A 120 -1.19 -13.87 -6.16
CA ALA A 120 -2.54 -13.50 -5.77
C ALA A 120 -2.64 -12.01 -5.45
N MET A 121 -1.67 -11.45 -4.74
CA MET A 121 -1.61 -10.01 -4.40
C MET A 121 -1.53 -9.15 -5.66
N ALA A 122 -0.74 -9.55 -6.66
CA ALA A 122 -0.69 -8.87 -7.96
C ALA A 122 -2.06 -8.84 -8.65
N LYS A 123 -2.80 -9.96 -8.64
CA LYS A 123 -4.17 -10.02 -9.18
C LYS A 123 -5.17 -9.20 -8.38
N MET A 124 -4.93 -8.97 -7.11
CA MET A 124 -5.77 -8.12 -6.25
C MET A 124 -5.47 -6.64 -6.42
N GLY A 125 -4.39 -6.29 -7.12
CA GLY A 125 -3.96 -4.92 -7.39
C GLY A 125 -3.45 -4.23 -6.14
N TYR A 126 -2.45 -4.83 -5.50
CA TYR A 126 -1.66 -4.14 -4.48
C TYR A 126 -0.80 -3.07 -5.14
N ASP A 127 -0.82 -1.88 -4.57
CA ASP A 127 -0.07 -0.72 -5.06
C ASP A 127 1.39 -0.76 -4.62
N ALA A 128 1.66 -1.28 -3.43
CA ALA A 128 3.00 -1.58 -2.94
C ALA A 128 2.98 -2.59 -1.79
N ILE A 129 4.14 -3.23 -1.59
CA ILE A 129 4.43 -4.18 -0.51
C ILE A 129 5.68 -3.69 0.22
N THR A 130 5.67 -3.66 1.55
CA THR A 130 6.88 -3.46 2.35
C THR A 130 7.42 -4.79 2.86
N LEU A 131 8.58 -4.76 3.49
CA LEU A 131 9.26 -5.95 3.99
C LEU A 131 9.01 -6.10 5.48
N GLY A 132 8.64 -7.30 5.90
CA GLY A 132 8.74 -7.74 7.28
C GLY A 132 9.98 -8.60 7.51
N ASN A 133 10.11 -9.20 8.68
CA ASN A 133 11.25 -10.06 8.97
C ASN A 133 11.13 -11.45 8.31
N HIS A 134 9.92 -11.94 8.12
CA HIS A 134 9.68 -13.28 7.57
C HIS A 134 9.91 -13.40 6.07
N GLU A 135 10.03 -12.28 5.34
CA GLU A 135 10.48 -12.31 3.95
C GLU A 135 11.87 -12.95 3.79
N PHE A 136 12.68 -12.98 4.86
CA PHE A 136 14.07 -13.44 4.83
C PHE A 136 14.29 -14.86 5.37
N ASP A 137 13.27 -15.53 5.89
CA ASP A 137 13.39 -16.84 6.55
C ASP A 137 13.90 -17.95 5.61
N TYR A 138 13.61 -17.84 4.31
CA TYR A 138 14.10 -18.76 3.28
C TYR A 138 15.38 -18.29 2.61
N GLY A 139 16.03 -17.28 3.15
CA GLY A 139 17.23 -16.66 2.63
C GLY A 139 16.97 -15.58 1.57
N MET A 140 17.94 -14.67 1.48
CA MET A 140 17.87 -13.50 0.62
C MET A 140 17.64 -13.83 -0.85
N ASP A 141 18.40 -14.80 -1.38
CA ASP A 141 18.33 -15.15 -2.81
C ASP A 141 16.94 -15.67 -3.18
N THR A 142 16.33 -16.48 -2.30
CA THR A 142 14.97 -17.00 -2.48
C THR A 142 13.96 -15.85 -2.48
N PHE A 143 14.04 -14.96 -1.50
CA PHE A 143 13.16 -13.80 -1.43
C PHE A 143 13.30 -12.90 -2.67
N LEU A 144 14.51 -12.55 -3.08
CA LEU A 144 14.74 -11.73 -4.28
C LEU A 144 14.19 -12.39 -5.55
N SER A 145 14.31 -13.71 -5.66
CA SER A 145 13.71 -14.47 -6.77
C SER A 145 12.18 -14.34 -6.77
N TYR A 146 11.54 -14.45 -5.62
CA TYR A 146 10.09 -14.28 -5.49
C TYR A 146 9.66 -12.83 -5.78
N ALA A 147 10.39 -11.85 -5.27
CA ALA A 147 10.12 -10.43 -5.48
C ALA A 147 10.22 -10.02 -6.96
N GLN A 148 11.23 -10.51 -7.68
CA GLN A 148 11.38 -10.27 -9.12
C GLN A 148 10.22 -10.82 -9.96
N ASN A 149 9.59 -11.88 -9.51
CA ASN A 149 8.45 -12.50 -10.18
C ASN A 149 7.09 -11.96 -9.70
N ALA A 150 7.09 -11.11 -8.67
CA ALA A 150 5.89 -10.43 -8.20
C ALA A 150 5.60 -9.23 -9.12
N SER A 151 4.33 -9.02 -9.45
CA SER A 151 3.90 -7.86 -10.26
C SER A 151 3.51 -6.67 -9.38
N ALA A 152 4.01 -6.62 -8.13
CA ALA A 152 3.79 -5.54 -7.19
C ALA A 152 5.11 -4.84 -6.88
N ASP A 153 5.06 -3.54 -6.61
CA ASP A 153 6.25 -2.77 -6.25
C ASP A 153 6.63 -3.03 -4.79
N PHE A 154 7.85 -3.47 -4.56
CA PHE A 154 8.43 -3.53 -3.21
C PHE A 154 9.05 -2.19 -2.86
N LEU A 155 8.76 -1.68 -1.66
CA LEU A 155 9.29 -0.41 -1.16
C LEU A 155 10.02 -0.63 0.16
N SER A 156 11.25 -0.09 0.26
CA SER A 156 11.97 -0.05 1.52
C SER A 156 13.03 1.04 1.53
N CYS A 157 12.87 2.03 2.39
CA CYS A 157 13.82 3.14 2.50
C CYS A 157 15.05 2.85 3.36
N ASN A 158 15.07 1.73 4.09
CA ASN A 158 16.12 1.39 5.06
C ASN A 158 16.78 0.02 4.81
N PHE A 159 16.32 -0.71 3.80
CA PHE A 159 16.94 -1.97 3.40
C PHE A 159 18.00 -1.68 2.33
N VAL A 160 19.26 -1.74 2.73
CA VAL A 160 20.41 -1.37 1.90
C VAL A 160 21.36 -2.55 1.72
N SER A 161 22.01 -2.61 0.58
CA SER A 161 23.08 -3.56 0.32
C SER A 161 24.29 -3.23 1.20
N THR A 162 24.81 -4.22 1.91
CA THR A 162 26.04 -4.07 2.70
C THR A 162 27.28 -3.87 1.83
N GLU A 163 27.25 -4.25 0.58
CA GLU A 163 28.35 -4.12 -0.37
C GLU A 163 28.42 -2.74 -0.98
N THR A 164 27.26 -2.17 -1.36
CA THR A 164 27.19 -0.90 -2.09
C THR A 164 26.71 0.26 -1.23
N GLY A 165 26.00 0.00 -0.14
CA GLY A 165 25.33 1.01 0.68
C GLY A 165 24.06 1.59 0.02
N GLU A 166 23.69 1.11 -1.15
CA GLU A 166 22.52 1.58 -1.88
C GLU A 166 21.25 0.80 -1.50
N PRO A 167 20.08 1.42 -1.57
CA PRO A 167 18.81 0.73 -1.37
C PRO A 167 18.64 -0.45 -2.35
N VAL A 168 18.14 -1.57 -1.84
CA VAL A 168 17.85 -2.76 -2.66
C VAL A 168 16.52 -2.62 -3.41
N PHE A 169 15.59 -1.87 -2.83
CA PHE A 169 14.28 -1.55 -3.41
C PHE A 169 14.08 -0.03 -3.43
N ASP A 170 13.12 0.43 -4.21
CA ASP A 170 12.74 1.84 -4.23
C ASP A 170 12.34 2.31 -2.83
N ALA A 171 12.86 3.47 -2.41
CA ALA A 171 12.60 4.00 -1.08
C ALA A 171 11.17 4.52 -0.93
N TYR A 172 10.54 4.94 -2.02
CA TYR A 172 9.18 5.47 -2.06
C TYR A 172 8.61 5.41 -3.47
N LYS A 173 7.29 5.49 -3.55
CA LYS A 173 6.54 5.60 -4.80
C LYS A 173 5.63 6.83 -4.75
N VAL A 174 5.59 7.57 -5.84
CA VAL A 174 4.62 8.67 -6.02
C VAL A 174 3.43 8.13 -6.80
N VAL A 175 2.27 8.14 -6.17
CA VAL A 175 1.02 7.71 -6.81
C VAL A 175 0.24 8.94 -7.24
N PRO A 176 -0.02 9.14 -8.54
CA PRO A 176 -0.86 10.23 -9.02
C PRO A 176 -2.30 10.02 -8.53
N TYR A 177 -2.93 11.10 -8.12
CA TYR A 177 -4.25 11.06 -7.55
C TYR A 177 -5.12 12.19 -8.12
N GLU A 178 -6.24 11.83 -8.75
CA GLU A 178 -7.14 12.78 -9.38
C GLU A 178 -8.31 13.14 -8.48
N VAL A 179 -8.48 14.43 -8.21
CA VAL A 179 -9.59 14.99 -7.45
C VAL A 179 -10.34 15.99 -8.33
N ASN A 180 -11.61 15.74 -8.57
CA ASN A 180 -12.47 16.66 -9.34
C ASN A 180 -11.84 17.09 -10.69
N GLY A 181 -11.17 16.17 -11.38
CA GLY A 181 -10.50 16.44 -12.66
C GLY A 181 -9.17 17.18 -12.54
N ARG A 182 -8.59 17.25 -11.34
CA ARG A 182 -7.25 17.80 -11.08
C ARG A 182 -6.35 16.72 -10.49
N GLU A 183 -5.14 16.60 -11.02
CA GLU A 183 -4.06 15.76 -10.54
C GLU A 183 -3.22 16.45 -9.47
#